data_bd0c91a81a9cd1818f12516f8d8958c3
#
_entry.id   bd0c91a81a9cd1818f12516f8d8958c3
#
_cell.length_a   1.000
_cell.length_b   1.000
_cell.length_c   1.000
_cell.angle_alpha   90.00
_cell.angle_beta   90.00
_cell.angle_gamma   90.00
#
_symmetry.space_group_name_H-M   'P 1'
#
loop_
_entity.id
_entity.type
_entity.pdbx_description
1 polymer ?
#
loop_
_entity_poly.entity_id
_entity_poly.type
_entity_poly.pdbx_seq_one_letter_code
_entity_poly.pdbx_strand_id
1 'polypeptide(L)'
;VMEEVERRRQKIETEKAWRKDFYEDHGYVCCRPDGKPHSTSAFNLALTKLCERNGLPKITVHGLRHMFATILIERGVPLVKISGLLGHSSIHTTYEYYCEVMDEKDKIIAFMNDTFVPEKTGTEG
;
A
#
# COMPACT_ATOMS: atom_id res chain seq x y z
N VAL A 1 -5.79 -11.90 -5.74
CA VAL A 1 -4.35 -11.58 -5.74
C VAL A 1 -3.55 -12.67 -6.40
N MET A 2 -3.65 -13.94 -5.97
CA MET A 2 -2.86 -15.05 -6.52
C MET A 2 -3.13 -15.30 -8.01
N GLU A 3 -4.36 -15.16 -8.47
CA GLU A 3 -4.72 -15.28 -9.89
C GLU A 3 -4.01 -14.23 -10.76
N GLU A 4 -3.92 -12.98 -10.29
CA GLU A 4 -3.19 -11.92 -10.99
C GLU A 4 -1.68 -12.18 -11.04
N VAL A 5 -1.11 -12.72 -9.96
CA VAL A 5 0.30 -13.10 -9.93
C VAL A 5 0.57 -14.22 -10.94
N GLU A 6 -0.30 -15.23 -11.01
CA GLU A 6 -0.16 -16.33 -11.98
C GLU A 6 -0.33 -15.85 -13.43
N ARG A 7 -1.32 -14.98 -13.68
CA ARG A 7 -1.51 -14.36 -15.00
C ARG A 7 -0.27 -13.54 -15.42
N ARG A 8 0.32 -12.82 -14.48
CA ARG A 8 1.56 -12.07 -14.73
C ARG A 8 2.73 -13.00 -15.03
N ARG A 9 2.87 -14.11 -14.31
CA ARG A 9 3.89 -15.13 -14.54
C ARG A 9 3.79 -15.69 -15.96
N GLN A 10 2.60 -16.11 -16.38
CA GLN A 10 2.36 -16.63 -17.72
C GLN A 10 2.73 -15.60 -18.80
N LYS A 11 2.40 -14.34 -18.59
CA LYS A 11 2.79 -13.26 -19.50
C LYS A 11 4.29 -13.09 -19.59
N ILE A 12 5.01 -13.15 -18.47
CA ILE A 12 6.47 -13.07 -18.43
C ILE A 12 7.09 -14.25 -19.22
N GLU A 13 6.60 -15.47 -19.04
CA GLU A 13 7.10 -16.63 -19.78
C GLU A 13 6.86 -16.49 -21.30
N THR A 14 5.73 -15.96 -21.71
CA THR A 14 5.43 -15.65 -23.10
C THR A 14 6.38 -14.58 -23.66
N GLU A 15 6.62 -13.51 -22.91
CA GLU A 15 7.53 -12.43 -23.29
C GLU A 15 8.98 -12.94 -23.42
N LYS A 16 9.45 -13.81 -22.51
CA LYS A 16 10.75 -14.49 -22.58
C LYS A 16 10.87 -15.33 -23.84
N ALA A 17 9.89 -16.19 -24.10
CA ALA A 17 9.89 -17.08 -25.26
C ALA A 17 9.90 -16.30 -26.59
N TRP A 18 9.18 -15.18 -26.65
CA TRP A 18 9.10 -14.35 -27.86
C TRP A 18 10.35 -13.51 -28.11
N ARG A 19 10.95 -12.93 -27.04
CA ARG A 19 12.09 -12.01 -27.15
C ARG A 19 13.44 -12.73 -27.12
N LYS A 20 13.52 -13.94 -26.62
CA LYS A 20 14.76 -14.76 -26.55
C LYS A 20 15.94 -13.95 -26.00
N ASP A 21 16.97 -13.73 -26.84
CA ASP A 21 18.22 -13.06 -26.48
C ASP A 21 18.05 -11.56 -26.13
N PHE A 22 16.91 -10.96 -26.46
CA PHE A 22 16.59 -9.57 -26.11
C PHE A 22 15.85 -9.42 -24.77
N TYR A 23 15.60 -10.53 -24.06
CA TYR A 23 14.98 -10.51 -22.73
C TYR A 23 16.07 -10.60 -21.66
N GLU A 24 16.13 -9.59 -20.79
CA GLU A 24 17.03 -9.57 -19.63
C GLU A 24 16.27 -10.03 -18.38
N ASP A 25 16.52 -11.27 -17.94
CA ASP A 25 15.83 -11.83 -16.76
C ASP A 25 16.51 -11.40 -15.46
N HIS A 26 15.89 -10.43 -14.79
CA HIS A 26 16.29 -9.96 -13.47
C HIS A 26 15.39 -10.50 -12.33
N GLY A 27 14.48 -11.40 -12.62
CA GLY A 27 13.56 -12.00 -11.64
C GLY A 27 12.48 -11.07 -11.10
N TYR A 28 12.23 -9.93 -11.73
CA TYR A 28 11.18 -9.01 -11.31
C TYR A 28 9.78 -9.48 -11.75
N VAL A 29 8.83 -9.45 -10.81
CA VAL A 29 7.41 -9.68 -11.12
C VAL A 29 6.83 -8.49 -11.91
N CYS A 30 7.16 -7.26 -11.50
CA CYS A 30 6.77 -6.03 -12.17
C CYS A 30 7.93 -5.52 -13.03
N CYS A 31 8.03 -6.02 -14.25
CA CYS A 31 9.07 -5.62 -15.20
C CYS A 31 8.47 -5.17 -16.53
N ARG A 32 9.28 -4.51 -17.32
CA ARG A 32 9.01 -4.18 -18.73
C ARG A 32 8.94 -5.46 -19.57
N PRO A 33 8.39 -5.41 -20.78
CA PRO A 33 8.35 -6.57 -21.68
C PRO A 33 9.74 -7.15 -22.06
N ASP A 34 10.80 -6.37 -21.90
CA ASP A 34 12.19 -6.77 -22.12
C ASP A 34 12.87 -7.32 -20.83
N GLY A 35 12.11 -7.47 -19.72
CA GLY A 35 12.60 -7.97 -18.43
C GLY A 35 13.24 -6.92 -17.53
N LYS A 36 13.52 -5.72 -18.05
CA LYS A 36 14.15 -4.64 -17.28
C LYS A 36 13.18 -4.01 -16.26
N PRO A 37 13.69 -3.46 -15.16
CA PRO A 37 12.85 -2.79 -14.19
C PRO A 37 12.21 -1.53 -14.76
N HIS A 38 11.01 -1.23 -14.30
CA HIS A 38 10.39 0.08 -14.52
C HIS A 38 11.05 1.14 -13.63
N SER A 39 11.12 2.38 -14.10
CA SER A 39 11.47 3.50 -13.23
C SER A 39 10.30 3.84 -12.30
N THR A 40 10.60 4.35 -11.11
CA THR A 40 9.58 4.83 -10.15
C THR A 40 8.71 5.92 -10.77
N SER A 41 9.31 6.79 -11.59
CA SER A 41 8.59 7.85 -12.30
C SER A 41 7.56 7.29 -13.29
N ALA A 42 7.89 6.22 -14.02
CA ALA A 42 6.97 5.58 -14.95
C ALA A 42 5.75 4.98 -14.22
N PHE A 43 5.96 4.34 -13.07
CA PHE A 43 4.87 3.84 -12.23
C PHE A 43 3.97 4.96 -11.72
N ASN A 44 4.54 6.02 -11.17
CA ASN A 44 3.77 7.15 -10.66
C ASN A 44 2.97 7.83 -11.78
N LEU A 45 3.54 7.97 -12.97
CA LEU A 45 2.84 8.55 -14.12
C LEU A 45 1.66 7.66 -14.56
N ALA A 46 1.86 6.35 -14.64
CA ALA A 46 0.81 5.40 -15.00
C ALA A 46 -0.33 5.42 -13.96
N LEU A 47 0.01 5.44 -12.67
CA LEU A 47 -0.95 5.51 -11.58
C LEU A 47 -1.73 6.83 -11.58
N THR A 48 -1.06 7.96 -11.80
CA THR A 48 -1.70 9.28 -11.95
C THR A 48 -2.73 9.26 -13.07
N LYS A 49 -2.35 8.78 -14.25
CA LYS A 49 -3.28 8.67 -15.41
C LYS A 49 -4.47 7.74 -15.11
N LEU A 50 -4.23 6.66 -14.38
CA LEU A 50 -5.29 5.74 -13.96
C LEU A 50 -6.29 6.43 -13.03
N CYS A 51 -5.80 7.16 -12.02
CA CYS A 51 -6.63 7.92 -11.10
C CYS A 51 -7.45 8.98 -11.83
N GLU A 52 -6.84 9.77 -12.71
CA GLU A 52 -7.51 10.80 -13.50
C GLU A 52 -8.63 10.23 -14.36
N ARG A 53 -8.38 9.12 -15.07
CA ARG A 53 -9.39 8.46 -15.93
C ARG A 53 -10.60 7.93 -15.16
N ASN A 54 -10.42 7.60 -13.89
CA ASN A 54 -11.49 7.04 -13.04
C ASN A 54 -12.04 8.03 -12.02
N GLY A 55 -11.68 9.31 -12.10
CA GLY A 55 -12.15 10.33 -11.15
C GLY A 55 -11.71 10.07 -9.70
N LEU A 56 -10.57 9.39 -9.51
CA LEU A 56 -10.02 9.08 -8.20
C LEU A 56 -9.01 10.14 -7.75
N PRO A 57 -8.85 10.36 -6.45
CA PRO A 57 -7.80 11.22 -5.92
C PRO A 57 -6.42 10.75 -6.38
N LYS A 58 -5.50 11.69 -6.58
CA LYS A 58 -4.12 11.38 -6.96
C LYS A 58 -3.44 10.58 -5.85
N ILE A 59 -2.95 9.39 -6.19
CA ILE A 59 -2.22 8.49 -5.29
C ILE A 59 -0.84 8.22 -5.89
N THR A 60 0.19 8.11 -5.05
CA THR A 60 1.53 7.69 -5.45
C THR A 60 1.76 6.21 -5.12
N VAL A 61 2.77 5.60 -5.74
CA VAL A 61 3.19 4.23 -5.38
C VAL A 61 3.59 4.14 -3.91
N HIS A 62 4.26 5.17 -3.37
CA HIS A 62 4.58 5.26 -1.95
C HIS A 62 3.31 5.35 -1.08
N GLY A 63 2.31 6.10 -1.53
CA GLY A 63 1.01 6.19 -0.86
C GLY A 63 0.26 4.86 -0.82
N LEU A 64 0.33 4.05 -1.89
CA LEU A 64 -0.22 2.69 -1.87
C LEU A 64 0.48 1.79 -0.85
N ARG A 65 1.80 1.89 -0.75
CA ARG A 65 2.60 1.16 0.24
C ARG A 65 2.23 1.57 1.67
N HIS A 66 2.05 2.86 1.90
CA HIS A 66 1.59 3.41 3.18
C HIS A 66 0.19 2.89 3.54
N MET A 67 -0.75 2.94 2.60
CA MET A 67 -2.10 2.41 2.77
C MET A 67 -2.10 0.92 3.12
N PHE A 68 -1.26 0.13 2.45
CA PHE A 68 -1.11 -1.29 2.75
C PHE A 68 -0.63 -1.52 4.20
N ALA A 69 0.38 -0.77 4.66
CA ALA A 69 0.84 -0.82 6.05
C ALA A 69 -0.29 -0.47 7.03
N THR A 70 -1.03 0.62 6.77
CA THR A 70 -2.15 1.06 7.60
C THR A 70 -3.22 -0.02 7.73
N ILE A 71 -3.65 -0.63 6.64
CA ILE A 71 -4.65 -1.71 6.65
C ILE A 71 -4.17 -2.91 7.50
N LEU A 72 -2.91 -3.29 7.39
CA LEU A 72 -2.37 -4.41 8.17
C LEU A 72 -2.29 -4.08 9.67
N ILE A 73 -1.90 -2.85 10.01
CA ILE A 73 -1.89 -2.36 11.39
C ILE A 73 -3.30 -2.37 11.98
N GLU A 74 -4.28 -1.85 11.26
CA GLU A 74 -5.68 -1.83 11.67
C GLU A 74 -6.27 -3.21 11.88
N ARG A 75 -5.79 -4.20 11.12
CA ARG A 75 -6.18 -5.60 11.27
C ARG A 75 -5.41 -6.35 12.36
N GLY A 76 -4.55 -5.67 13.10
CA GLY A 76 -3.80 -6.25 14.21
C GLY A 76 -2.67 -7.18 13.79
N VAL A 77 -2.16 -7.07 12.56
CA VAL A 77 -1.02 -7.87 12.12
C VAL A 77 0.24 -7.42 12.89
N PRO A 78 1.04 -8.34 13.44
CA PRO A 78 2.25 -8.00 14.18
C PRO A 78 3.24 -7.16 13.36
N LEU A 79 3.80 -6.10 13.95
CA LEU A 79 4.70 -5.16 13.27
C LEU A 79 5.91 -5.83 12.61
N VAL A 80 6.44 -6.88 13.23
CA VAL A 80 7.56 -7.66 12.66
C VAL A 80 7.17 -8.28 11.32
N LYS A 81 5.95 -8.80 11.20
CA LYS A 81 5.45 -9.37 9.94
C LYS A 81 5.22 -8.29 8.90
N ILE A 82 4.66 -7.15 9.30
CA ILE A 82 4.44 -6.00 8.40
C ILE A 82 5.78 -5.50 7.87
N SER A 83 6.78 -5.31 8.75
CA SER A 83 8.13 -4.89 8.37
C SER A 83 8.76 -5.84 7.36
N GLY A 84 8.64 -7.15 7.58
CA GLY A 84 9.12 -8.17 6.64
C GLY A 84 8.42 -8.12 5.28
N LEU A 85 7.09 -7.99 5.26
CA LEU A 85 6.30 -7.90 4.02
C LEU A 85 6.62 -6.64 3.22
N LEU A 86 6.89 -5.54 3.90
CA LEU A 86 7.26 -4.27 3.27
C LEU A 86 8.75 -4.23 2.86
N GLY A 87 9.56 -5.17 3.32
CA GLY A 87 11.00 -5.17 3.07
C GLY A 87 11.71 -3.99 3.75
N HIS A 88 11.21 -3.54 4.91
CA HIS A 88 11.90 -2.51 5.67
C HIS A 88 13.17 -3.10 6.29
N SER A 89 14.30 -2.41 6.14
CA SER A 89 15.58 -2.79 6.77
C SER A 89 15.56 -2.64 8.29
N SER A 90 14.64 -1.83 8.82
CA SER A 90 14.44 -1.59 10.25
C SER A 90 12.95 -1.64 10.59
N ILE A 91 12.62 -2.30 11.68
CA ILE A 91 11.26 -2.32 12.24
C ILE A 91 10.81 -0.92 12.71
N HIS A 92 11.77 -0.05 12.99
CA HIS A 92 11.50 1.33 13.43
C HIS A 92 10.62 2.09 12.41
N THR A 93 10.88 1.94 11.13
CA THR A 93 10.07 2.54 10.06
C THR A 93 8.61 2.07 10.13
N THR A 94 8.37 0.78 10.39
CA THR A 94 7.01 0.25 10.54
C THR A 94 6.36 0.74 11.84
N TYR A 95 7.14 0.92 12.89
CA TYR A 95 6.67 1.46 14.17
C TYR A 95 6.23 2.93 14.05
N GLU A 96 6.91 3.74 13.27
CA GLU A 96 6.49 5.13 12.98
C GLU A 96 5.11 5.14 12.32
N TYR A 97 4.85 4.30 11.32
CA TYR A 97 3.52 4.16 10.72
C TYR A 97 2.46 3.72 11.73
N TYR A 98 2.82 2.81 12.64
CA TYR A 98 1.91 2.37 13.70
C TYR A 98 1.50 3.54 14.61
N CYS A 99 2.45 4.38 15.02
CA CYS A 99 2.17 5.55 15.84
C CYS A 99 1.24 6.53 15.12
N GLU A 100 1.47 6.82 13.84
CA GLU A 100 0.60 7.68 13.05
C GLU A 100 -0.83 7.15 12.99
N VAL A 101 -1.02 5.86 12.70
CA VAL A 101 -2.34 5.23 12.64
C VAL A 101 -3.05 5.27 13.98
N MET A 102 -2.33 5.05 15.09
CA MET A 102 -2.91 5.11 16.43
C MET A 102 -3.28 6.53 16.83
N ASP A 103 -2.45 7.53 16.55
CA ASP A 103 -2.74 8.93 16.79
C ASP A 103 -4.01 9.39 16.04
N GLU A 104 -4.21 8.95 14.80
CA GLU A 104 -5.42 9.25 14.06
C GLU A 104 -6.66 8.61 14.69
N LYS A 105 -6.57 7.36 15.14
CA LYS A 105 -7.66 6.68 15.85
C LYS A 105 -8.04 7.39 17.14
N ASP A 106 -7.05 7.77 17.93
CA ASP A 106 -7.26 8.47 19.20
C ASP A 106 -7.95 9.83 18.98
N LYS A 107 -7.58 10.55 17.92
CA LYS A 107 -8.25 11.79 17.53
C LYS A 107 -9.71 11.58 17.13
N ILE A 108 -9.99 10.52 16.38
CA ILE A 108 -11.36 10.15 15.97
C ILE A 108 -12.18 9.76 17.21
N ILE A 109 -11.63 8.95 18.11
CA ILE A 109 -12.31 8.56 19.36
C ILE A 109 -12.58 9.78 20.23
N ALA A 110 -11.62 10.69 20.39
CA ALA A 110 -11.79 11.91 21.13
C ALA A 110 -12.90 12.79 20.52
N PHE A 111 -12.92 12.94 19.20
CA PHE A 111 -13.97 13.67 18.48
C PHE A 111 -15.35 13.01 18.66
N MET A 112 -15.45 11.69 18.58
CA MET A 112 -16.71 10.97 18.79
C MET A 112 -17.20 11.13 20.23
N ASN A 113 -16.32 11.03 21.23
CA ASN A 113 -16.68 11.23 22.63
C ASN A 113 -17.17 12.64 22.90
N ASP A 114 -16.55 13.64 22.29
CA ASP A 114 -16.97 15.05 22.44
C ASP A 114 -18.31 15.31 21.74
N THR A 115 -18.57 14.66 20.61
CA THR A 115 -19.78 14.89 19.80
C THR A 115 -20.99 14.08 20.29
N PHE A 116 -20.78 12.86 20.81
CA PHE A 116 -21.85 11.90 21.13
C PHE A 116 -22.04 11.60 22.62
N VAL A 117 -21.25 12.18 23.52
CA VAL A 117 -21.52 12.09 24.96
C VAL A 117 -22.70 13.02 25.25
N PRO A 118 -23.88 12.53 25.68
CA PRO A 118 -24.96 13.38 26.10
C PRO A 118 -24.49 14.21 27.32
N GLU A 119 -24.68 15.51 27.27
CA GLU A 119 -24.53 16.33 28.45
C GLU A 119 -25.27 15.66 29.59
N LYS A 120 -24.56 15.33 30.67
CA LYS A 120 -25.21 14.97 31.92
C LYS A 120 -25.98 16.23 32.33
N THR A 121 -27.24 16.28 31.97
CA THR A 121 -28.16 17.19 32.61
C THR A 121 -28.12 16.87 34.09
N GLY A 122 -27.43 17.70 34.84
CA GLY A 122 -27.43 17.67 36.28
C GLY A 122 -28.87 17.87 36.75
N THR A 123 -29.52 16.80 37.12
CA THR A 123 -30.71 16.89 37.92
C THR A 123 -30.22 16.95 39.35
N GLU A 124 -30.00 18.14 39.87
CA GLU A 124 -30.07 18.35 41.31
C GLU A 124 -31.52 18.14 41.72
N GLY A 125 -31.73 17.16 42.52
CA GLY A 125 -32.99 16.93 43.20
C GLY A 125 -32.74 16.40 44.56
#